data_a67eae07e7fac65341f699fe46a9b285
#
_entry.id   a67eae07e7fac65341f699fe46a9b285
#
_cell.length_a   1.000
_cell.length_b   1.000
_cell.length_c   1.000
_cell.angle_alpha   90.00
_cell.angle_beta   90.00
_cell.angle_gamma   90.00
#
_symmetry.space_group_name_H-M   'P 1'
#
loop_
_entity.id
_entity.type
_entity.pdbx_description
1 polymer ?
#
loop_
_entity_poly.entity_id
_entity_poly.type
_entity_poly.pdbx_seq_one_letter_code
_entity_poly.pdbx_strand_id
1 'polypeptide(L)'
;MTGATPWPLIEIEDLAVAFAAKGRVVRAVRGVSLAVPARGSFGLVGESGSGKSTILRAICGLAPVTGGEIRIDGTPLPARRGRGFARQVQMVFQDPFASLHPRHMIDRVLSEPLAIHGERAPAARIIRALEDVGLDPAFRFRYPHQLSGGQRQRVAVARALMLEPEILLLDEPTSALDASVQAEVLNLLSALRAARGLTFLMVSHDLAVIDHMCDGLAVMKEGRVVERLARDQLAAG
;
A
#
# COMPACT_ATOMS: atom_id res chain seq x y z
N MET A 1 13.91 31.31 -5.45
CA MET A 1 12.97 30.66 -4.53
C MET A 1 13.55 29.28 -4.22
N THR A 2 14.20 29.15 -3.08
CA THR A 2 14.82 27.91 -2.60
C THR A 2 13.69 26.91 -2.29
N GLY A 3 13.53 25.92 -3.18
CA GLY A 3 12.64 24.80 -2.95
C GLY A 3 13.11 24.01 -1.73
N ALA A 4 12.49 24.22 -0.58
CA ALA A 4 12.64 23.32 0.54
C ALA A 4 12.20 21.94 0.05
N THR A 5 13.10 20.96 0.09
CA THR A 5 12.75 19.56 -0.12
C THR A 5 11.61 19.24 0.85
N PRO A 6 10.42 18.84 0.39
CA PRO A 6 9.33 18.54 1.31
C PRO A 6 9.81 17.46 2.27
N TRP A 7 9.55 17.65 3.57
CA TRP A 7 9.88 16.67 4.60
C TRP A 7 9.30 15.32 4.20
N PRO A 8 10.07 14.22 4.32
CA PRO A 8 9.56 12.91 4.01
C PRO A 8 8.39 12.58 4.96
N LEU A 9 7.29 12.10 4.37
CA LEU A 9 6.14 11.64 5.14
C LEU A 9 6.38 10.24 5.72
N ILE A 10 7.13 9.40 4.99
CA ILE A 10 7.58 8.08 5.46
C ILE A 10 9.09 8.12 5.52
N GLU A 11 9.66 7.83 6.69
CA GLU A 11 11.10 7.66 6.89
C GLU A 11 11.38 6.29 7.49
N ILE A 12 12.33 5.60 6.93
CA ILE A 12 12.83 4.32 7.42
C ILE A 12 14.34 4.44 7.55
N GLU A 13 14.87 4.18 8.74
CA GLU A 13 16.31 4.22 9.05
C GLU A 13 16.78 2.86 9.57
N ASP A 14 17.74 2.27 8.85
CA ASP A 14 18.42 1.01 9.19
C ASP A 14 17.47 -0.13 9.61
N LEU A 15 16.29 -0.19 8.99
CA LEU A 15 15.25 -1.16 9.33
C LEU A 15 15.77 -2.59 9.21
N ALA A 16 15.65 -3.33 10.29
CA ALA A 16 15.88 -4.77 10.33
C ALA A 16 14.62 -5.50 10.79
N VAL A 17 14.29 -6.58 10.08
CA VAL A 17 13.18 -7.47 10.42
C VAL A 17 13.67 -8.91 10.38
N ALA A 18 13.46 -9.64 11.47
CA ALA A 18 13.82 -11.05 11.57
C ALA A 18 12.68 -11.86 12.18
N PHE A 19 12.48 -13.05 11.64
CA PHE A 19 11.48 -14.01 12.11
C PHE A 19 12.18 -15.22 12.74
N ALA A 20 11.76 -15.60 13.93
CA ALA A 20 12.16 -16.85 14.55
C ALA A 20 11.23 -17.98 14.06
N ALA A 21 11.77 -18.96 13.36
CA ALA A 21 11.02 -20.12 12.88
C ALA A 21 11.80 -21.41 13.12
N LYS A 22 11.22 -22.35 13.86
CA LYS A 22 11.79 -23.71 14.09
C LYS A 22 13.28 -23.70 14.46
N GLY A 23 13.68 -22.84 15.39
CA GLY A 23 15.08 -22.74 15.86
C GLY A 23 16.04 -22.03 14.91
N ARG A 24 15.55 -21.47 13.80
CA ARG A 24 16.33 -20.65 12.86
C ARG A 24 15.82 -19.20 12.86
N VAL A 25 16.73 -18.26 12.68
CA VAL A 25 16.40 -16.83 12.49
C VAL A 25 16.49 -16.50 11.01
N VAL A 26 15.36 -16.12 10.40
CA VAL A 26 15.31 -15.64 9.03
C VAL A 26 15.30 -14.11 9.06
N ARG A 27 16.39 -13.52 8.61
CA ARG A 27 16.54 -12.05 8.49
C ARG A 27 15.96 -11.60 7.14
N ALA A 28 14.69 -11.18 7.16
CA ALA A 28 13.97 -10.75 5.96
C ALA A 28 14.35 -9.35 5.48
N VAL A 29 14.69 -8.44 6.40
CA VAL A 29 15.18 -7.08 6.10
C VAL A 29 16.46 -6.84 6.93
N ARG A 30 17.49 -6.24 6.29
CA ARG A 30 18.85 -6.17 6.81
C ARG A 30 19.44 -4.76 6.67
N GLY A 31 18.91 -3.79 7.43
CA GLY A 31 19.40 -2.41 7.41
C GLY A 31 18.95 -1.65 6.16
N VAL A 32 17.63 -1.56 5.96
CA VAL A 32 17.06 -0.78 4.86
C VAL A 32 16.73 0.61 5.37
N SER A 33 17.21 1.64 4.64
CA SER A 33 16.81 3.03 4.85
C SER A 33 16.13 3.54 3.59
N LEU A 34 15.06 4.30 3.69
CA LEU A 34 14.40 4.99 2.59
C LEU A 34 13.54 6.15 3.10
N ALA A 35 13.24 7.09 2.23
CA ALA A 35 12.36 8.21 2.52
C ALA A 35 11.40 8.43 1.37
N VAL A 36 10.12 8.68 1.70
CA VAL A 36 9.07 8.97 0.73
C VAL A 36 8.49 10.35 1.05
N PRO A 37 8.60 11.32 0.13
CA PRO A 37 8.05 12.65 0.35
C PRO A 37 6.51 12.62 0.40
N ALA A 38 5.92 13.58 1.11
CA ALA A 38 4.47 13.76 1.10
C ALA A 38 3.94 13.94 -0.32
N ARG A 39 2.83 13.26 -0.63
CA ARG A 39 2.17 13.23 -1.95
C ARG A 39 3.03 12.61 -3.06
N GLY A 40 4.20 12.07 -2.72
CA GLY A 40 5.09 11.35 -3.63
C GLY A 40 4.71 9.87 -3.76
N SER A 41 5.42 9.19 -4.65
CA SER A 41 5.32 7.74 -4.82
C SER A 41 6.70 7.11 -4.90
N PHE A 42 6.88 6.01 -4.19
CA PHE A 42 8.14 5.29 -4.15
C PHE A 42 7.93 3.79 -4.34
N GLY A 43 8.73 3.19 -5.20
CA GLY A 43 8.66 1.79 -5.56
C GLY A 43 9.72 0.93 -4.87
N LEU A 44 9.36 -0.26 -4.47
CA LEU A 44 10.28 -1.32 -4.07
C LEU A 44 10.19 -2.44 -5.09
N VAL A 45 11.28 -2.73 -5.80
CA VAL A 45 11.38 -3.81 -6.79
C VAL A 45 12.40 -4.86 -6.36
N GLY A 46 12.32 -6.05 -6.92
CA GLY A 46 13.26 -7.14 -6.67
C GLY A 46 12.58 -8.49 -6.67
N GLU A 47 13.37 -9.55 -6.60
CA GLU A 47 12.91 -10.94 -6.63
C GLU A 47 11.92 -11.27 -5.49
N SER A 48 11.13 -12.33 -5.68
CA SER A 48 10.29 -12.88 -4.60
C SER A 48 11.17 -13.27 -3.40
N GLY A 49 10.70 -12.92 -2.19
CA GLY A 49 11.47 -13.18 -0.97
C GLY A 49 12.58 -12.17 -0.65
N SER A 50 12.79 -11.12 -1.46
CA SER A 50 13.82 -10.10 -1.17
C SER A 50 13.49 -9.18 0.02
N GLY A 51 12.31 -9.28 0.63
CA GLY A 51 11.93 -8.54 1.82
C GLY A 51 11.00 -7.34 1.60
N LYS A 52 10.58 -7.04 0.36
CA LYS A 52 9.73 -5.89 -0.01
C LYS A 52 8.43 -5.79 0.79
N SER A 53 7.57 -6.81 0.68
CA SER A 53 6.31 -6.87 1.42
C SER A 53 6.50 -6.88 2.94
N THR A 54 7.66 -7.36 3.40
CA THR A 54 8.01 -7.34 4.82
C THR A 54 8.19 -5.91 5.33
N ILE A 55 8.72 -4.99 4.51
CA ILE A 55 8.82 -3.56 4.86
C ILE A 55 7.43 -2.96 5.04
N LEU A 56 6.50 -3.18 4.10
CA LEU A 56 5.13 -2.68 4.22
C LEU A 56 4.45 -3.23 5.48
N ARG A 57 4.62 -4.53 5.73
CA ARG A 57 4.09 -5.18 6.93
C ARG A 57 4.71 -4.63 8.21
N ALA A 58 6.00 -4.29 8.22
CA ALA A 58 6.66 -3.66 9.36
C ALA A 58 6.09 -2.27 9.66
N ILE A 59 5.82 -1.46 8.62
CA ILE A 59 5.13 -0.17 8.77
C ILE A 59 3.76 -0.38 9.42
N CYS A 60 2.98 -1.36 8.97
CA CYS A 60 1.66 -1.68 9.53
C CYS A 60 1.69 -2.34 10.91
N GLY A 61 2.87 -2.69 11.44
CA GLY A 61 3.00 -3.45 12.71
C GLY A 61 2.62 -4.92 12.58
N LEU A 62 2.57 -5.45 11.35
CA LEU A 62 2.29 -6.85 11.03
C LEU A 62 3.55 -7.72 10.93
N ALA A 63 4.73 -7.10 10.98
CA ALA A 63 6.03 -7.78 11.07
C ALA A 63 6.86 -7.15 12.20
N PRO A 64 7.66 -7.95 12.94
CA PRO A 64 8.43 -7.46 14.08
C PRO A 64 9.63 -6.64 13.61
N VAL A 65 9.73 -5.39 14.04
CA VAL A 65 10.94 -4.58 13.86
C VAL A 65 11.97 -5.04 14.89
N THR A 66 13.13 -5.50 14.43
CA THR A 66 14.22 -6.01 15.27
C THR A 66 15.42 -5.06 15.34
N GLY A 67 15.40 -3.99 14.56
CA GLY A 67 16.41 -2.92 14.57
C GLY A 67 16.00 -1.79 13.63
N GLY A 68 16.61 -0.63 13.84
CA GLY A 68 16.27 0.58 13.11
C GLY A 68 14.96 1.24 13.57
N GLU A 69 14.51 2.22 12.83
CA GLU A 69 13.34 3.02 13.17
C GLU A 69 12.47 3.30 11.93
N ILE A 70 11.17 3.45 12.16
CA ILE A 70 10.20 3.91 11.15
C ILE A 70 9.51 5.14 11.72
N ARG A 71 9.46 6.22 10.93
CA ARG A 71 8.75 7.46 11.29
C ARG A 71 7.68 7.76 10.24
N ILE A 72 6.56 8.29 10.70
CA ILE A 72 5.54 8.91 9.86
C ILE A 72 5.38 10.36 10.30
N ASP A 73 5.52 11.29 9.36
CA ASP A 73 5.51 12.73 9.65
C ASP A 73 6.45 13.10 10.80
N GLY A 74 7.71 12.62 10.72
CA GLY A 74 8.75 12.81 11.73
C GLY A 74 8.51 12.09 13.07
N THR A 75 7.35 11.44 13.26
CA THR A 75 7.00 10.77 14.52
C THR A 75 7.35 9.29 14.47
N PRO A 76 8.19 8.78 15.40
CA PRO A 76 8.50 7.36 15.49
C PRO A 76 7.26 6.50 15.71
N LEU A 77 7.17 5.40 14.97
CA LEU A 77 6.02 4.50 15.09
C LEU A 77 6.15 3.60 16.34
N PRO A 78 5.15 3.58 17.22
CA PRO A 78 5.13 2.67 18.36
C PRO A 78 5.01 1.21 17.90
N ALA A 79 5.47 0.25 18.72
CA ALA A 79 5.38 -1.18 18.41
C ALA A 79 3.93 -1.64 18.11
N ARG A 80 2.95 -1.12 18.84
CA ARG A 80 1.52 -1.35 18.57
C ARG A 80 0.92 -0.15 17.84
N ARG A 81 0.38 -0.39 16.67
CA ARG A 81 -0.30 0.62 15.86
C ARG A 81 -1.69 0.90 16.45
N GLY A 82 -1.97 2.16 16.77
CA GLY A 82 -3.28 2.59 17.28
C GLY A 82 -4.28 2.92 16.16
N ARG A 83 -5.51 3.29 16.54
CA ARG A 83 -6.56 3.68 15.60
C ARG A 83 -6.19 4.90 14.75
N GLY A 84 -5.47 5.89 15.35
CA GLY A 84 -5.00 7.07 14.60
C GLY A 84 -4.08 6.69 13.46
N PHE A 85 -3.11 5.80 13.71
CA PHE A 85 -2.25 5.25 12.66
C PHE A 85 -3.05 4.53 11.57
N ALA A 86 -4.00 3.66 11.95
CA ALA A 86 -4.83 2.93 11.00
C ALA A 86 -5.72 3.86 10.15
N ARG A 87 -6.04 5.07 10.63
CA ARG A 87 -6.72 6.09 9.81
C ARG A 87 -5.76 6.71 8.80
N GLN A 88 -4.55 7.03 9.21
CA GLN A 88 -3.55 7.72 8.39
C GLN A 88 -2.91 6.80 7.33
N VAL A 89 -2.68 5.53 7.67
CA VAL A 89 -1.97 4.55 6.83
C VAL A 89 -2.87 3.36 6.55
N GLN A 90 -3.13 3.09 5.29
CA GLN A 90 -3.88 1.93 4.84
C GLN A 90 -3.05 1.08 3.88
N MET A 91 -3.38 -0.21 3.78
CA MET A 91 -2.67 -1.16 2.94
C MET A 91 -3.63 -1.91 2.02
N VAL A 92 -3.27 -1.97 0.74
CA VAL A 92 -3.89 -2.85 -0.25
C VAL A 92 -2.98 -4.06 -0.41
N PHE A 93 -3.50 -5.25 -0.09
CA PHE A 93 -2.75 -6.50 -0.12
C PHE A 93 -2.75 -7.12 -1.52
N GLN A 94 -1.75 -7.96 -1.77
CA GLN A 94 -1.56 -8.70 -3.01
C GLN A 94 -2.77 -9.57 -3.38
N ASP A 95 -3.36 -10.25 -2.39
CA ASP A 95 -4.54 -11.10 -2.60
C ASP A 95 -5.82 -10.39 -2.12
N PRO A 96 -6.66 -9.89 -3.06
CA PRO A 96 -7.91 -9.27 -2.71
C PRO A 96 -8.92 -10.26 -2.08
N PHE A 97 -8.82 -11.57 -2.37
CA PHE A 97 -9.65 -12.56 -1.72
C PHE A 97 -9.39 -12.68 -0.22
N ALA A 98 -8.12 -12.63 0.18
CA ALA A 98 -7.75 -12.68 1.60
C ALA A 98 -8.17 -11.41 2.35
N SER A 99 -8.34 -10.29 1.64
CA SER A 99 -8.71 -9.00 2.24
C SER A 99 -10.22 -8.76 2.33
N LEU A 100 -11.03 -9.47 1.56
CA LEU A 100 -12.49 -9.33 1.52
C LEU A 100 -13.17 -10.55 2.16
N HIS A 101 -13.93 -10.32 3.23
CA HIS A 101 -14.63 -11.43 3.91
C HIS A 101 -15.67 -12.07 2.98
N PRO A 102 -15.57 -13.38 2.62
CA PRO A 102 -16.32 -13.99 1.52
C PRO A 102 -17.85 -14.04 1.75
N ARG A 103 -18.29 -13.95 3.01
CA ARG A 103 -19.70 -14.00 3.41
C ARG A 103 -20.30 -12.63 3.70
N HIS A 104 -19.55 -11.54 3.50
CA HIS A 104 -20.07 -10.19 3.67
C HIS A 104 -20.38 -9.58 2.29
N MET A 105 -21.54 -8.94 2.19
CA MET A 105 -21.83 -8.07 1.05
C MET A 105 -20.82 -6.92 0.99
N ILE A 106 -20.58 -6.38 -0.18
CA ILE A 106 -19.64 -5.26 -0.39
C ILE A 106 -20.02 -4.04 0.48
N ASP A 107 -21.31 -3.79 0.68
CA ASP A 107 -21.80 -2.76 1.60
C ASP A 107 -21.19 -2.90 3.01
N ARG A 108 -21.21 -4.12 3.56
CA ARG A 108 -20.62 -4.42 4.86
C ARG A 108 -19.10 -4.35 4.85
N VAL A 109 -18.47 -4.84 3.78
CA VAL A 109 -17.00 -4.79 3.60
C VAL A 109 -16.51 -3.34 3.62
N LEU A 110 -17.20 -2.44 2.93
CA LEU A 110 -16.84 -1.03 2.88
C LEU A 110 -17.19 -0.27 4.17
N SER A 111 -18.23 -0.68 4.89
CA SER A 111 -18.60 -0.05 6.17
C SER A 111 -17.72 -0.48 7.35
N GLU A 112 -17.07 -1.65 7.27
CA GLU A 112 -16.28 -2.24 8.36
C GLU A 112 -15.15 -1.32 8.89
N PRO A 113 -14.31 -0.67 8.05
CA PRO A 113 -13.27 0.24 8.54
C PRO A 113 -13.83 1.37 9.40
N LEU A 114 -14.94 1.96 8.99
CA LEU A 114 -15.60 3.03 9.75
C LEU A 114 -16.18 2.51 11.06
N ALA A 115 -16.84 1.35 11.04
CA ALA A 115 -17.41 0.73 12.23
C ALA A 115 -16.32 0.42 13.29
N ILE A 116 -15.14 -0.04 12.89
CA ILE A 116 -13.98 -0.25 13.79
C ILE A 116 -13.57 1.06 14.48
N HIS A 117 -13.73 2.19 13.78
CA HIS A 117 -13.43 3.53 14.32
C HIS A 117 -14.62 4.16 15.06
N GLY A 118 -15.72 3.43 15.24
CA GLY A 118 -16.93 3.93 15.92
C GLY A 118 -17.79 4.85 15.07
N GLU A 119 -17.56 4.89 13.76
CA GLU A 119 -18.31 5.71 12.82
C GLU A 119 -19.35 4.87 12.08
N ARG A 120 -20.47 5.52 11.74
CA ARG A 120 -21.43 4.93 10.80
C ARG A 120 -21.00 5.21 9.36
N ALA A 121 -21.17 4.23 8.48
CA ALA A 121 -21.03 4.43 7.04
C ALA A 121 -22.42 4.75 6.44
N PRO A 122 -22.75 6.02 6.16
CA PRO A 122 -23.99 6.33 5.46
C PRO A 122 -23.91 5.75 4.03
N ALA A 123 -25.07 5.32 3.51
CA ALA A 123 -25.16 4.72 2.17
C ALA A 123 -24.50 5.59 1.09
N ALA A 124 -24.63 6.91 1.17
CA ALA A 124 -24.01 7.86 0.25
C ALA A 124 -22.45 7.76 0.24
N ARG A 125 -21.80 7.47 1.38
CA ARG A 125 -20.34 7.31 1.45
C ARG A 125 -19.89 6.02 0.79
N ILE A 126 -20.67 4.94 0.94
CA ILE A 126 -20.39 3.66 0.28
C ILE A 126 -20.57 3.78 -1.24
N ILE A 127 -21.65 4.44 -1.67
CA ILE A 127 -21.94 4.71 -3.08
C ILE A 127 -20.76 5.49 -3.70
N ARG A 128 -20.36 6.59 -3.09
CA ARG A 128 -19.22 7.40 -3.55
C ARG A 128 -17.93 6.60 -3.62
N ALA A 129 -17.67 5.75 -2.61
CA ALA A 129 -16.46 4.91 -2.61
C ALA A 129 -16.44 3.91 -3.77
N LEU A 130 -17.60 3.39 -4.19
CA LEU A 130 -17.71 2.53 -5.38
C LEU A 130 -17.54 3.33 -6.67
N GLU A 131 -18.16 4.50 -6.78
CA GLU A 131 -18.02 5.40 -7.92
C GLU A 131 -16.56 5.88 -8.10
N ASP A 132 -15.87 6.21 -7.01
CA ASP A 132 -14.46 6.62 -7.00
C ASP A 132 -13.52 5.55 -7.59
N VAL A 133 -13.90 4.27 -7.52
CA VAL A 133 -13.15 3.16 -8.12
C VAL A 133 -13.76 2.66 -9.44
N GLY A 134 -14.71 3.41 -10.01
CA GLY A 134 -15.34 3.08 -11.28
C GLY A 134 -16.24 1.85 -11.23
N LEU A 135 -16.91 1.59 -10.10
CA LEU A 135 -17.89 0.53 -9.94
C LEU A 135 -19.31 1.11 -9.78
N ASP A 136 -20.29 0.43 -10.40
CA ASP A 136 -21.68 0.78 -10.23
C ASP A 136 -22.11 0.66 -8.76
N PRO A 137 -22.85 1.62 -8.19
CA PRO A 137 -23.36 1.58 -6.83
C PRO A 137 -24.13 0.30 -6.46
N ALA A 138 -24.77 -0.37 -7.43
CA ALA A 138 -25.47 -1.63 -7.20
C ALA A 138 -24.54 -2.77 -6.76
N PHE A 139 -23.22 -2.64 -6.95
CA PHE A 139 -22.25 -3.62 -6.46
C PHE A 139 -22.25 -3.75 -4.94
N ARG A 140 -22.72 -2.75 -4.21
CA ARG A 140 -22.86 -2.82 -2.75
C ARG A 140 -23.64 -4.03 -2.26
N PHE A 141 -24.60 -4.53 -3.06
CA PHE A 141 -25.45 -5.67 -2.73
C PHE A 141 -24.90 -7.02 -3.21
N ARG A 142 -23.72 -7.03 -3.84
CA ARG A 142 -23.02 -8.26 -4.26
C ARG A 142 -22.11 -8.79 -3.17
N TYR A 143 -21.77 -10.07 -3.30
CA TYR A 143 -20.74 -10.74 -2.52
C TYR A 143 -19.43 -10.79 -3.30
N PRO A 144 -18.25 -10.90 -2.62
CA PRO A 144 -16.94 -10.96 -3.29
C PRO A 144 -16.84 -12.03 -4.38
N HIS A 145 -17.46 -13.20 -4.20
CA HIS A 145 -17.45 -14.29 -5.19
C HIS A 145 -18.21 -13.97 -6.48
N GLN A 146 -19.07 -12.95 -6.49
CA GLN A 146 -19.82 -12.49 -7.65
C GLN A 146 -19.08 -11.43 -8.48
N LEU A 147 -17.84 -11.08 -8.09
CA LEU A 147 -17.03 -10.06 -8.74
C LEU A 147 -15.87 -10.71 -9.50
N SER A 148 -15.46 -10.08 -10.62
CA SER A 148 -14.20 -10.42 -11.31
C SER A 148 -12.98 -10.08 -10.44
N GLY A 149 -11.79 -10.55 -10.81
CA GLY A 149 -10.52 -10.23 -10.14
C GLY A 149 -10.29 -8.72 -10.02
N GLY A 150 -10.39 -8.01 -11.13
CA GLY A 150 -10.22 -6.54 -11.16
C GLY A 150 -11.30 -5.78 -10.37
N GLN A 151 -12.56 -6.25 -10.39
CA GLN A 151 -13.63 -5.66 -9.58
C GLN A 151 -13.36 -5.86 -8.09
N ARG A 152 -12.86 -7.03 -7.65
CA ARG A 152 -12.46 -7.27 -6.26
C ARG A 152 -11.30 -6.37 -5.86
N GLN A 153 -10.32 -6.19 -6.73
CA GLN A 153 -9.19 -5.30 -6.47
C GLN A 153 -9.66 -3.85 -6.30
N ARG A 154 -10.57 -3.38 -7.15
CA ARG A 154 -11.17 -2.05 -7.02
C ARG A 154 -11.94 -1.90 -5.69
N VAL A 155 -12.67 -2.93 -5.25
CA VAL A 155 -13.32 -2.94 -3.93
C VAL A 155 -12.29 -2.91 -2.79
N ALA A 156 -11.17 -3.64 -2.89
CA ALA A 156 -10.11 -3.59 -1.89
C ALA A 156 -9.47 -2.19 -1.79
N VAL A 157 -9.27 -1.52 -2.93
CA VAL A 157 -8.85 -0.11 -2.99
C VAL A 157 -9.91 0.80 -2.35
N ALA A 158 -11.18 0.67 -2.72
CA ALA A 158 -12.27 1.45 -2.12
C ALA A 158 -12.32 1.28 -0.60
N ARG A 159 -12.18 0.05 -0.09
CA ARG A 159 -12.15 -0.26 1.35
C ARG A 159 -11.00 0.46 2.06
N ALA A 160 -9.79 0.45 1.48
CA ALA A 160 -8.65 1.16 2.03
C ALA A 160 -8.88 2.69 2.09
N LEU A 161 -9.61 3.23 1.12
CA LEU A 161 -9.91 4.67 1.03
C LEU A 161 -11.09 5.12 1.92
N MET A 162 -11.82 4.20 2.56
CA MET A 162 -12.95 4.55 3.45
C MET A 162 -12.56 5.42 4.64
N LEU A 163 -11.33 5.33 5.12
CA LEU A 163 -10.81 6.14 6.22
C LEU A 163 -10.12 7.44 5.77
N GLU A 164 -10.11 7.71 4.45
CA GLU A 164 -9.46 8.89 3.88
C GLU A 164 -7.98 9.01 4.31
N PRO A 165 -7.18 7.96 4.06
CA PRO A 165 -5.78 7.92 4.50
C PRO A 165 -4.91 8.93 3.77
N GLU A 166 -3.77 9.30 4.37
CA GLU A 166 -2.72 10.08 3.72
C GLU A 166 -1.72 9.19 2.98
N ILE A 167 -1.53 7.96 3.48
CA ILE A 167 -0.56 6.98 2.97
C ILE A 167 -1.29 5.72 2.55
N LEU A 168 -1.01 5.28 1.33
CA LEU A 168 -1.46 4.00 0.82
C LEU A 168 -0.26 3.10 0.50
N LEU A 169 -0.16 2.00 1.23
CA LEU A 169 0.83 0.96 1.00
C LEU A 169 0.25 -0.06 0.03
N LEU A 170 0.94 -0.31 -1.09
CA LEU A 170 0.48 -1.14 -2.19
C LEU A 170 1.39 -2.37 -2.33
N ASP A 171 0.93 -3.53 -1.86
CA ASP A 171 1.68 -4.79 -1.94
C ASP A 171 1.24 -5.58 -3.18
N GLU A 172 1.98 -5.44 -4.28
CA GLU A 172 1.72 -6.09 -5.58
C GLU A 172 0.24 -5.98 -6.04
N PRO A 173 -0.35 -4.77 -6.11
CA PRO A 173 -1.80 -4.59 -6.21
C PRO A 173 -2.42 -5.10 -7.51
N THR A 174 -1.62 -5.53 -8.48
CA THR A 174 -2.11 -5.98 -9.79
C THR A 174 -1.51 -7.31 -10.26
N SER A 175 -0.69 -7.98 -9.44
CA SER A 175 0.07 -9.17 -9.84
C SER A 175 -0.80 -10.39 -10.22
N ALA A 176 -2.06 -10.44 -9.75
CA ALA A 176 -3.00 -11.52 -10.03
C ALA A 176 -4.00 -11.19 -11.16
N LEU A 177 -3.80 -10.09 -11.89
CA LEU A 177 -4.69 -9.59 -12.93
C LEU A 177 -4.08 -9.80 -14.32
N ASP A 178 -4.93 -9.93 -15.34
CA ASP A 178 -4.49 -9.87 -16.73
C ASP A 178 -4.03 -8.45 -17.11
N ALA A 179 -3.23 -8.33 -18.18
CA ALA A 179 -2.57 -7.07 -18.53
C ALA A 179 -3.51 -5.90 -18.78
N SER A 180 -4.70 -6.14 -19.35
CA SER A 180 -5.67 -5.08 -19.62
C SER A 180 -6.30 -4.54 -18.34
N VAL A 181 -6.73 -5.42 -17.44
CA VAL A 181 -7.31 -5.07 -16.14
C VAL A 181 -6.24 -4.47 -15.23
N GLN A 182 -4.99 -4.95 -15.30
CA GLN A 182 -3.86 -4.36 -14.59
C GLN A 182 -3.70 -2.88 -14.95
N ALA A 183 -3.66 -2.55 -16.25
CA ALA A 183 -3.51 -1.17 -16.71
C ALA A 183 -4.67 -0.27 -16.20
N GLU A 184 -5.90 -0.77 -16.22
CA GLU A 184 -7.06 -0.03 -15.69
C GLU A 184 -6.93 0.25 -14.19
N VAL A 185 -6.49 -0.72 -13.39
CA VAL A 185 -6.33 -0.55 -11.93
C VAL A 185 -5.16 0.40 -11.62
N LEU A 186 -4.06 0.35 -12.37
CA LEU A 186 -2.92 1.27 -12.21
C LEU A 186 -3.32 2.71 -12.55
N ASN A 187 -4.04 2.92 -13.65
CA ASN A 187 -4.56 4.23 -14.03
C ASN A 187 -5.53 4.78 -12.97
N LEU A 188 -6.40 3.93 -12.42
CA LEU A 188 -7.28 4.31 -11.32
C LEU A 188 -6.49 4.75 -10.08
N LEU A 189 -5.47 4.00 -9.67
CA LEU A 189 -4.62 4.34 -8.54
C LEU A 189 -3.88 5.67 -8.76
N SER A 190 -3.35 5.91 -9.97
CA SER A 190 -2.72 7.18 -10.35
C SER A 190 -3.69 8.36 -10.24
N ALA A 191 -4.91 8.21 -10.77
CA ALA A 191 -5.94 9.24 -10.69
C ALA A 191 -6.35 9.54 -9.24
N LEU A 192 -6.52 8.50 -8.41
CA LEU A 192 -6.85 8.63 -6.99
C LEU A 192 -5.71 9.31 -6.21
N ARG A 193 -4.43 8.98 -6.51
CA ARG A 193 -3.28 9.66 -5.90
C ARG A 193 -3.31 11.15 -6.18
N ALA A 194 -3.48 11.53 -7.44
CA ALA A 194 -3.52 12.92 -7.85
C ALA A 194 -4.71 13.68 -7.24
N ALA A 195 -5.91 13.10 -7.29
CA ALA A 195 -7.13 13.73 -6.81
C ALA A 195 -7.18 13.92 -5.29
N ARG A 196 -6.59 12.99 -4.52
CA ARG A 196 -6.64 12.97 -3.06
C ARG A 196 -5.32 13.37 -2.38
N GLY A 197 -4.26 13.62 -3.15
CA GLY A 197 -2.94 13.96 -2.61
C GLY A 197 -2.31 12.83 -1.80
N LEU A 198 -2.53 11.56 -2.22
CA LEU A 198 -2.04 10.39 -1.49
C LEU A 198 -0.52 10.22 -1.66
N THR A 199 0.11 9.71 -0.63
CA THR A 199 1.50 9.22 -0.68
C THR A 199 1.51 7.72 -0.86
N PHE A 200 2.25 7.21 -1.85
CA PHE A 200 2.34 5.79 -2.15
C PHE A 200 3.70 5.21 -1.79
N LEU A 201 3.70 4.07 -1.11
CA LEU A 201 4.83 3.14 -1.09
C LEU A 201 4.36 1.83 -1.71
N MET A 202 4.91 1.49 -2.87
CA MET A 202 4.45 0.38 -3.71
C MET A 202 5.49 -0.71 -3.83
N VAL A 203 5.07 -1.95 -3.75
CA VAL A 203 5.87 -3.14 -4.04
C VAL A 203 5.40 -3.73 -5.36
N SER A 204 6.33 -4.04 -6.25
CA SER A 204 6.09 -4.82 -7.46
C SER A 204 7.33 -5.65 -7.79
N HIS A 205 7.14 -6.75 -8.52
CA HIS A 205 8.21 -7.46 -9.20
C HIS A 205 8.35 -7.01 -10.67
N ASP A 206 7.43 -6.19 -11.16
CA ASP A 206 7.41 -5.63 -12.51
C ASP A 206 7.94 -4.18 -12.48
N LEU A 207 9.10 -3.99 -13.11
CA LEU A 207 9.76 -2.69 -13.19
C LEU A 207 8.94 -1.68 -14.00
N ALA A 208 8.25 -2.12 -15.06
CA ALA A 208 7.43 -1.23 -15.89
C ALA A 208 6.24 -0.65 -15.09
N VAL A 209 5.67 -1.43 -14.17
CA VAL A 209 4.63 -0.95 -13.25
C VAL A 209 5.19 0.14 -12.34
N ILE A 210 6.38 -0.05 -11.79
CA ILE A 210 6.99 0.94 -10.88
C ILE A 210 7.41 2.20 -11.64
N ASP A 211 7.98 2.07 -12.81
CA ASP A 211 8.34 3.22 -13.66
C ASP A 211 7.12 4.08 -14.01
N HIS A 212 5.99 3.43 -14.32
CA HIS A 212 4.73 4.13 -14.60
C HIS A 212 4.14 4.83 -13.36
N MET A 213 4.25 4.23 -12.18
CA MET A 213 3.52 4.63 -10.97
C MET A 213 4.32 5.49 -9.99
N CYS A 214 5.66 5.40 -10.01
CA CYS A 214 6.50 5.92 -8.95
C CYS A 214 7.45 7.04 -9.41
N ASP A 215 7.73 7.96 -8.50
CA ASP A 215 8.65 9.08 -8.69
C ASP A 215 10.11 8.68 -8.40
N GLY A 216 10.32 7.49 -7.84
CA GLY A 216 11.60 6.87 -7.58
C GLY A 216 11.44 5.44 -7.10
N LEU A 217 12.52 4.68 -7.12
CA LEU A 217 12.50 3.30 -6.67
C LEU A 217 13.77 2.87 -5.96
N ALA A 218 13.68 1.76 -5.23
CA ALA A 218 14.81 1.01 -4.73
C ALA A 218 14.73 -0.45 -5.13
N VAL A 219 15.86 -0.99 -5.60
CA VAL A 219 16.01 -2.40 -5.93
C VAL A 219 16.45 -3.16 -4.68
N MET A 220 15.68 -4.20 -4.35
CA MET A 220 15.95 -5.04 -3.18
C MET A 220 16.47 -6.42 -3.58
N LYS A 221 17.54 -6.86 -2.91
CA LYS A 221 18.10 -8.20 -3.00
C LYS A 221 18.49 -8.69 -1.61
N GLU A 222 18.08 -9.90 -1.25
CA GLU A 222 18.43 -10.57 0.02
C GLU A 222 18.25 -9.71 1.29
N GLY A 223 17.15 -8.94 1.34
CA GLY A 223 16.80 -8.08 2.48
C GLY A 223 17.53 -6.73 2.52
N ARG A 224 18.27 -6.35 1.47
CA ARG A 224 19.01 -5.09 1.38
C ARG A 224 18.58 -4.29 0.15
N VAL A 225 18.71 -2.98 0.24
CA VAL A 225 18.67 -2.11 -0.94
C VAL A 225 20.03 -2.17 -1.61
N VAL A 226 20.06 -2.53 -2.89
CA VAL A 226 21.29 -2.64 -3.70
C VAL A 226 21.44 -1.47 -4.67
N GLU A 227 20.32 -0.83 -5.04
CA GLU A 227 20.31 0.30 -5.95
C GLU A 227 19.15 1.23 -5.65
N ARG A 228 19.27 2.52 -5.95
CA ARG A 228 18.20 3.52 -5.90
C ARG A 228 18.24 4.33 -7.17
N LEU A 229 17.06 4.53 -7.74
CA LEU A 229 16.89 5.29 -8.97
C LEU A 229 15.82 6.35 -8.75
N ALA A 230 16.11 7.58 -9.12
CA ALA A 230 15.12 8.63 -9.24
C ALA A 230 14.47 8.57 -10.63
N ARG A 231 13.33 9.23 -10.80
CA ARG A 231 12.53 9.17 -12.04
C ARG A 231 13.31 9.59 -13.30
N ASP A 232 14.19 10.58 -13.18
CA ASP A 232 15.04 11.03 -14.28
C ASP A 232 16.05 9.97 -14.73
N GLN A 233 16.47 9.10 -13.83
CA GLN A 233 17.37 7.98 -14.11
C GLN A 233 16.63 6.78 -14.73
N LEU A 234 15.33 6.60 -14.44
CA LEU A 234 14.48 5.55 -15.02
C LEU A 234 14.21 5.82 -16.51
N ALA A 235 14.03 7.08 -16.89
CA ALA A 235 13.75 7.47 -18.27
C ALA A 235 14.99 7.41 -19.21
N ALA A 236 16.18 7.21 -18.67
CA ALA A 236 17.45 7.24 -19.41
C ALA A 236 18.00 5.82 -19.77
N GLY A 237 17.34 4.75 -19.37
CA GLY A 237 17.69 3.35 -19.64
C GLY A 237 16.65 2.65 -20.50
#